data_9cc3b0d32d5f4cc9f442701b501867bf
#
_entry.id   9cc3b0d32d5f4cc9f442701b501867bf
#
_cell.length_a   1.000
_cell.length_b   1.000
_cell.length_c   1.000
_cell.angle_alpha   90.00
_cell.angle_beta   90.00
_cell.angle_gamma   90.00
#
_symmetry.space_group_name_H-M   'P 1'
#
loop_
_entity.id
_entity.type
_entity.pdbx_description
1 polymer ?
#
loop_
_entity_poly.entity_id
_entity_poly.type
_entity_poly.pdbx_seq_one_letter_code
_entity_poly.pdbx_strand_id
1 'polypeptide(L)'
;VTAALPGSLSPERRARDLDVLAGGPVDVVVVGGGVTGAGVALDAASRGLSVVLLERADLAAGTSRWSSKLVHGGLRYLAHGEIGLARESARERAVLMGATAPHLVRRLPFLVPDAAGRDVTALAAAGGRLGDLVRLSVPGGRGSLPATRRVRPDDVARMVPAVRPGRGGVVFWDGQLTDDARLVVALARTAAAYGAAVLTGATVTGVDGAGVDGADVHVQVDGTATTLHARVVVNAAGVWAQRLAPGIRLVPSRGSHLVVPGARLGSPSAALTVPLPGSRSRYVFALPQADGLVYLGLTDEPVSGPVPDDDPLPSEAEVAQLLATVNQVLDVPLTRDDVVGAYAGLRPLVLPASAGTGPGDATADLSRTHLLSADGPVLTVVGGKLTTYRAMAEQTVDAVVARLGRGAPRSVTARLPLVGAAPRVALVRIAAPQRLVARYGSEAPVVELLGPAAVVAGRPETVGELRFAVRHEGARTVGDLLDRRTRIGLVPADRARAVVVAEQVLAEEL
;
A
#
# COMPACT_ATOMS: atom_id res chain seq x y z
N VAL A 1 30.38 9.94 10.91
CA VAL A 1 29.22 10.87 10.88
C VAL A 1 28.61 10.72 9.51
N THR A 2 27.57 9.89 9.38
CA THR A 2 26.78 9.75 8.14
C THR A 2 25.99 11.04 7.96
N ALA A 3 26.16 11.72 6.81
CA ALA A 3 25.35 12.88 6.46
C ALA A 3 23.86 12.54 6.60
N ALA A 4 23.07 13.46 7.16
CA ALA A 4 21.64 13.25 7.35
C ALA A 4 20.96 12.97 5.99
N LEU A 5 20.31 11.83 5.87
CA LEU A 5 19.57 11.48 4.65
C LEU A 5 18.35 12.40 4.50
N PRO A 6 18.00 12.80 3.27
CA PRO A 6 16.82 13.63 3.05
C PRO A 6 15.56 13.00 3.64
N GLY A 7 14.78 13.80 4.38
CA GLY A 7 13.52 13.34 4.99
C GLY A 7 13.69 12.25 6.05
N SER A 8 14.83 12.17 6.71
CA SER A 8 15.04 11.26 7.83
C SER A 8 14.05 11.57 8.97
N LEU A 9 13.34 10.56 9.45
CA LEU A 9 12.43 10.61 10.60
C LEU A 9 13.18 10.09 11.84
N SER A 10 14.33 10.68 12.13
CA SER A 10 15.16 10.30 13.28
C SER A 10 14.54 10.74 14.61
N PRO A 11 15.04 10.22 15.77
CA PRO A 11 14.61 10.70 17.09
C PRO A 11 14.78 12.21 17.26
N GLU A 12 15.88 12.81 16.78
CA GLU A 12 16.11 14.26 16.86
C GLU A 12 15.16 15.04 15.95
N ARG A 13 14.75 14.47 14.80
CA ARG A 13 13.74 15.04 13.95
C ARG A 13 12.38 15.02 14.63
N ARG A 14 12.03 13.88 15.29
CA ARG A 14 10.79 13.80 16.07
C ARG A 14 10.71 14.87 17.15
N ALA A 15 11.80 15.11 17.89
CA ALA A 15 11.83 16.16 18.92
C ALA A 15 11.46 17.53 18.32
N ARG A 16 12.05 17.89 17.19
CA ARG A 16 11.73 19.14 16.46
C ARG A 16 10.30 19.17 15.92
N ASP A 17 9.80 18.03 15.43
CA ASP A 17 8.43 17.95 14.90
C ASP A 17 7.39 18.06 16.05
N LEU A 18 7.73 17.63 17.27
CA LEU A 18 6.89 17.85 18.46
C LEU A 18 6.81 19.33 18.85
N ASP A 19 7.89 20.11 18.69
CA ASP A 19 7.88 21.55 18.95
C ASP A 19 6.86 22.29 18.06
N VAL A 20 6.56 21.76 16.87
CA VAL A 20 5.55 22.35 15.97
C VAL A 20 4.15 22.34 16.59
N LEU A 21 3.86 21.35 17.46
CA LEU A 21 2.54 21.25 18.13
C LEU A 21 2.31 22.40 19.14
N ALA A 22 3.38 22.96 19.69
CA ALA A 22 3.32 24.12 20.59
C ALA A 22 3.52 25.46 19.84
N GLY A 23 3.75 25.40 18.52
CA GLY A 23 4.00 26.56 17.68
C GLY A 23 2.74 27.31 17.26
N GLY A 24 2.91 28.20 16.28
CA GLY A 24 1.80 28.94 15.68
C GLY A 24 0.91 28.09 14.77
N PRO A 25 -0.13 28.69 14.18
CA PRO A 25 -1.07 27.99 13.31
C PRO A 25 -0.37 27.44 12.06
N VAL A 26 -0.79 26.23 11.64
CA VAL A 26 -0.34 25.59 10.41
C VAL A 26 -1.41 25.65 9.32
N ASP A 27 -1.00 25.53 8.07
CA ASP A 27 -1.95 25.54 6.95
C ASP A 27 -2.82 24.28 6.95
N VAL A 28 -2.19 23.11 7.18
CA VAL A 28 -2.85 21.81 7.05
C VAL A 28 -2.42 20.86 8.15
N VAL A 29 -3.39 20.32 8.87
CA VAL A 29 -3.21 19.09 9.65
C VAL A 29 -3.80 17.92 8.87
N VAL A 30 -3.01 16.87 8.69
CA VAL A 30 -3.45 15.61 8.05
C VAL A 30 -3.57 14.53 9.11
N VAL A 31 -4.76 13.97 9.28
CA VAL A 31 -5.05 12.91 10.25
C VAL A 31 -5.04 11.55 9.56
N GLY A 32 -4.07 10.70 9.92
CA GLY A 32 -3.88 9.35 9.42
C GLY A 32 -2.64 9.17 8.56
N GLY A 33 -1.72 8.31 9.00
CA GLY A 33 -0.43 7.98 8.36
C GLY A 33 -0.52 6.82 7.35
N GLY A 34 -1.68 6.60 6.72
CA GLY A 34 -1.84 5.69 5.60
C GLY A 34 -1.35 6.27 4.27
N VAL A 35 -1.48 5.50 3.18
CA VAL A 35 -1.02 5.93 1.84
C VAL A 35 -1.68 7.23 1.37
N THR A 36 -2.95 7.44 1.71
CA THR A 36 -3.69 8.65 1.36
C THR A 36 -3.16 9.85 2.13
N GLY A 37 -3.07 9.75 3.46
CA GLY A 37 -2.60 10.86 4.29
C GLY A 37 -1.13 11.21 4.05
N ALA A 38 -0.25 10.22 3.90
CA ALA A 38 1.14 10.46 3.52
C ALA A 38 1.26 11.11 2.12
N GLY A 39 0.39 10.71 1.19
CA GLY A 39 0.29 11.35 -0.13
C GLY A 39 -0.18 12.80 -0.07
N VAL A 40 -1.20 13.10 0.75
CA VAL A 40 -1.71 14.47 0.98
C VAL A 40 -0.64 15.33 1.64
N ALA A 41 0.04 14.81 2.67
CA ALA A 41 1.12 15.55 3.33
C ALA A 41 2.25 15.89 2.36
N LEU A 42 2.63 14.95 1.48
CA LEU A 42 3.64 15.18 0.45
C LEU A 42 3.18 16.22 -0.57
N ASP A 43 1.97 16.10 -1.10
CA ASP A 43 1.47 17.04 -2.11
C ASP A 43 1.37 18.44 -1.52
N ALA A 44 0.82 18.61 -0.33
CA ALA A 44 0.70 19.89 0.35
C ALA A 44 2.08 20.52 0.66
N ALA A 45 3.00 19.76 1.26
CA ALA A 45 4.33 20.27 1.58
C ALA A 45 5.13 20.63 0.32
N SER A 46 5.02 19.85 -0.76
CA SER A 46 5.69 20.16 -2.03
C SER A 46 5.13 21.40 -2.74
N ARG A 47 3.96 21.88 -2.33
CA ARG A 47 3.37 23.16 -2.77
C ARG A 47 3.69 24.31 -1.83
N GLY A 48 4.53 24.11 -0.80
CA GLY A 48 4.97 25.14 0.14
C GLY A 48 3.98 25.45 1.26
N LEU A 49 3.03 24.56 1.55
CA LEU A 49 2.15 24.67 2.71
C LEU A 49 2.85 24.17 3.96
N SER A 50 2.56 24.76 5.12
CA SER A 50 2.96 24.22 6.41
C SER A 50 2.05 23.05 6.79
N VAL A 51 2.65 21.85 7.01
CA VAL A 51 1.91 20.59 7.14
C VAL A 51 2.34 19.84 8.39
N VAL A 52 1.37 19.31 9.13
CA VAL A 52 1.59 18.35 10.21
C VAL A 52 0.79 17.08 9.87
N LEU A 53 1.47 15.94 9.78
CA LEU A 53 0.86 14.61 9.66
C LEU A 53 0.82 13.94 11.03
N LEU A 54 -0.37 13.61 11.51
CA LEU A 54 -0.62 12.95 12.78
C LEU A 54 -1.13 11.52 12.55
N GLU A 55 -0.42 10.54 13.08
CA GLU A 55 -0.79 9.12 13.02
C GLU A 55 -0.83 8.53 14.43
N ARG A 56 -1.96 7.90 14.80
CA ARG A 56 -2.17 7.40 16.16
C ARG A 56 -1.22 6.26 16.56
N ALA A 57 -0.81 5.43 15.62
CA ALA A 57 0.09 4.30 15.85
C ALA A 57 1.41 4.53 15.11
N ASP A 58 1.56 3.93 13.95
CA ASP A 58 2.74 4.05 13.09
C ASP A 58 2.33 4.17 11.63
N LEU A 59 3.24 4.62 10.78
CA LEU A 59 3.02 4.71 9.34
C LEU A 59 2.55 3.38 8.76
N ALA A 60 1.51 3.42 7.94
CA ALA A 60 0.86 2.25 7.34
C ALA A 60 0.25 1.26 8.36
N ALA A 61 -0.03 1.64 9.60
CA ALA A 61 -0.57 0.74 10.61
C ALA A 61 -1.92 0.10 10.22
N GLY A 62 -2.77 0.81 9.48
CA GLY A 62 -4.06 0.32 9.01
C GLY A 62 -4.00 -0.40 7.66
N THR A 63 -5.02 -0.19 6.83
CA THR A 63 -5.27 -0.85 5.53
C THR A 63 -4.06 -0.82 4.57
N SER A 64 -3.23 0.21 4.65
CA SER A 64 -2.18 0.49 3.66
C SER A 64 -1.07 -0.56 3.61
N ARG A 65 -0.88 -1.40 4.63
CA ARG A 65 0.08 -2.53 4.64
C ARG A 65 -0.54 -3.88 4.28
N TRP A 66 -1.86 -3.94 4.17
CA TRP A 66 -2.62 -5.16 3.99
C TRP A 66 -3.18 -5.33 2.56
N SER A 67 -2.55 -4.69 1.57
CA SER A 67 -2.93 -4.85 0.16
C SER A 67 -2.35 -6.15 -0.44
N SER A 68 -2.78 -6.48 -1.65
CA SER A 68 -2.15 -7.54 -2.47
C SER A 68 -0.76 -7.15 -3.00
N LYS A 69 -0.19 -6.03 -2.59
CA LYS A 69 1.07 -5.46 -3.08
C LYS A 69 1.08 -5.22 -4.60
N LEU A 70 -0.06 -4.86 -5.16
CA LEU A 70 -0.21 -4.61 -6.59
C LEU A 70 -0.45 -3.13 -6.90
N VAL A 71 0.20 -2.68 -7.95
CA VAL A 71 -0.06 -1.39 -8.62
C VAL A 71 -0.66 -1.73 -9.97
N HIS A 72 -1.98 -1.95 -9.99
CA HIS A 72 -2.65 -2.56 -11.13
C HIS A 72 -3.36 -1.54 -12.03
N GLY A 73 -3.37 -1.81 -13.35
CA GLY A 73 -4.03 -0.98 -14.35
C GLY A 73 -5.55 -1.10 -14.43
N GLY A 74 -6.15 -1.88 -13.52
CA GLY A 74 -7.60 -1.91 -13.37
C GLY A 74 -8.36 -2.70 -14.43
N LEU A 75 -7.85 -3.85 -14.89
CA LEU A 75 -8.53 -4.73 -15.86
C LEU A 75 -9.98 -5.07 -15.46
N ARG A 76 -10.25 -5.21 -14.14
CA ARG A 76 -11.60 -5.45 -13.63
C ARG A 76 -12.57 -4.32 -13.97
N TYR A 77 -12.13 -3.06 -14.00
CA TYR A 77 -12.97 -1.91 -14.32
C TYR A 77 -13.41 -1.90 -15.78
N LEU A 78 -12.56 -2.42 -16.67
CA LEU A 78 -12.91 -2.57 -18.09
C LEU A 78 -14.05 -3.56 -18.27
N ALA A 79 -14.10 -4.61 -17.46
CA ALA A 79 -15.22 -5.57 -17.48
C ALA A 79 -16.57 -4.94 -17.04
N HIS A 80 -16.53 -3.85 -16.26
CA HIS A 80 -17.70 -3.09 -15.80
C HIS A 80 -17.93 -1.80 -16.61
N GLY A 81 -17.16 -1.56 -17.70
CA GLY A 81 -17.32 -0.37 -18.54
C GLY A 81 -16.71 0.93 -17.95
N GLU A 82 -16.01 0.87 -16.82
CA GLU A 82 -15.40 2.02 -16.12
C GLU A 82 -14.07 2.43 -16.76
N ILE A 83 -14.09 2.85 -18.03
CA ILE A 83 -12.88 3.18 -18.82
C ILE A 83 -12.09 4.34 -18.20
N GLY A 84 -12.76 5.33 -17.62
CA GLY A 84 -12.12 6.47 -16.95
C GLY A 84 -11.24 6.03 -15.78
N LEU A 85 -11.76 5.17 -14.91
CA LEU A 85 -11.07 4.63 -13.74
C LEU A 85 -9.90 3.70 -14.14
N ALA A 86 -10.06 2.94 -15.25
CA ALA A 86 -8.99 2.12 -15.80
C ALA A 86 -7.85 3.00 -16.36
N ARG A 87 -8.16 4.10 -17.07
CA ARG A 87 -7.14 5.05 -17.56
C ARG A 87 -6.39 5.74 -16.44
N GLU A 88 -7.11 6.20 -15.42
CA GLU A 88 -6.50 6.80 -14.22
C GLU A 88 -5.54 5.81 -13.55
N SER A 89 -6.00 4.57 -13.30
CA SER A 89 -5.16 3.53 -12.71
C SER A 89 -3.93 3.21 -13.56
N ALA A 90 -4.07 3.14 -14.89
CA ALA A 90 -2.96 2.90 -15.80
C ALA A 90 -1.95 4.07 -15.80
N ARG A 91 -2.42 5.32 -15.71
CA ARG A 91 -1.58 6.53 -15.61
C ARG A 91 -0.81 6.54 -14.29
N GLU A 92 -1.48 6.35 -13.17
CA GLU A 92 -0.83 6.38 -11.84
C GLU A 92 0.16 5.22 -11.68
N ARG A 93 -0.14 4.03 -12.21
CA ARG A 93 0.84 2.94 -12.31
C ARG A 93 2.08 3.36 -13.11
N ALA A 94 1.89 3.99 -14.27
CA ALA A 94 3.02 4.45 -15.10
C ALA A 94 3.87 5.51 -14.37
N VAL A 95 3.25 6.42 -13.63
CA VAL A 95 3.92 7.41 -12.77
C VAL A 95 4.76 6.71 -11.71
N LEU A 96 4.19 5.78 -10.94
CA LEU A 96 4.91 5.03 -9.90
C LEU A 96 6.09 4.24 -10.47
N MET A 97 5.87 3.50 -11.57
CA MET A 97 6.88 2.64 -12.17
C MET A 97 8.01 3.40 -12.86
N GLY A 98 7.73 4.58 -13.38
CA GLY A 98 8.65 5.32 -14.26
C GLY A 98 9.33 6.52 -13.61
N ALA A 99 8.62 7.23 -12.73
CA ALA A 99 9.07 8.52 -12.23
C ALA A 99 9.27 8.54 -10.70
N THR A 100 8.24 8.18 -9.94
CA THR A 100 8.22 8.49 -8.51
C THR A 100 8.84 7.39 -7.64
N ALA A 101 8.63 6.10 -7.96
CA ALA A 101 9.14 4.99 -7.17
C ALA A 101 9.60 3.78 -8.01
N PRO A 102 10.50 3.96 -9.02
CA PRO A 102 10.90 2.89 -9.93
C PRO A 102 11.60 1.71 -9.24
N HIS A 103 12.19 1.92 -8.07
CA HIS A 103 12.79 0.86 -7.25
C HIS A 103 11.74 0.00 -6.55
N LEU A 104 10.63 0.59 -6.11
CA LEU A 104 9.59 -0.12 -5.35
C LEU A 104 8.64 -0.94 -6.22
N VAL A 105 8.59 -0.71 -7.55
CA VAL A 105 7.62 -1.38 -8.43
C VAL A 105 8.33 -2.20 -9.50
N ARG A 106 8.13 -3.52 -9.46
CA ARG A 106 8.61 -4.45 -10.49
C ARG A 106 7.48 -4.85 -11.44
N ARG A 107 7.86 -5.27 -12.65
CA ARG A 107 6.93 -5.91 -13.59
C ARG A 107 6.66 -7.32 -13.12
N LEU A 108 5.39 -7.70 -13.04
CA LEU A 108 4.99 -9.06 -12.69
C LEU A 108 4.14 -9.65 -13.83
N PRO A 109 4.50 -10.81 -14.39
CA PRO A 109 3.63 -11.55 -15.28
C PRO A 109 2.51 -12.22 -14.49
N PHE A 110 1.29 -12.21 -15.03
CA PHE A 110 0.10 -12.87 -14.51
C PHE A 110 -0.29 -13.97 -15.47
N LEU A 111 -0.20 -15.21 -15.03
CA LEU A 111 -0.54 -16.39 -15.78
C LEU A 111 -1.98 -16.82 -15.48
N VAL A 112 -2.81 -16.91 -16.51
CA VAL A 112 -4.10 -17.62 -16.49
C VAL A 112 -3.90 -18.91 -17.26
N PRO A 113 -3.81 -20.08 -16.59
CA PRO A 113 -3.57 -21.35 -17.28
C PRO A 113 -4.84 -21.87 -17.95
N ASP A 114 -4.70 -22.56 -19.09
CA ASP A 114 -5.83 -23.22 -19.76
C ASP A 114 -6.48 -24.33 -18.89
N ALA A 115 -5.78 -24.77 -17.83
CA ALA A 115 -6.34 -25.64 -16.80
C ALA A 115 -7.51 -24.99 -16.02
N ALA A 116 -7.61 -23.66 -16.01
CA ALA A 116 -8.72 -22.91 -15.42
C ALA A 116 -9.97 -22.82 -16.34
N GLY A 117 -9.88 -23.30 -17.59
CA GLY A 117 -10.94 -23.26 -18.60
C GLY A 117 -10.53 -22.45 -19.83
N ARG A 118 -10.93 -22.93 -21.01
CA ARG A 118 -10.60 -22.26 -22.28
C ARG A 118 -11.37 -20.94 -22.47
N ASP A 119 -12.58 -20.87 -22.00
CA ASP A 119 -13.41 -19.66 -21.97
C ASP A 119 -12.80 -18.59 -21.05
N VAL A 120 -12.29 -18.99 -19.90
CA VAL A 120 -11.57 -18.12 -18.96
C VAL A 120 -10.33 -17.51 -19.61
N THR A 121 -9.51 -18.34 -20.27
CA THR A 121 -8.30 -17.84 -20.93
C THR A 121 -8.60 -17.01 -22.18
N ALA A 122 -9.69 -17.28 -22.89
CA ALA A 122 -10.16 -16.42 -23.99
C ALA A 122 -10.58 -15.03 -23.47
N LEU A 123 -11.34 -15.00 -22.38
CA LEU A 123 -11.75 -13.75 -21.72
C LEU A 123 -10.54 -12.98 -21.19
N ALA A 124 -9.59 -13.67 -20.55
CA ALA A 124 -8.35 -13.06 -20.06
C ALA A 124 -7.50 -12.50 -21.21
N ALA A 125 -7.43 -13.16 -22.36
CA ALA A 125 -6.74 -12.66 -23.54
C ALA A 125 -7.39 -11.40 -24.11
N ALA A 126 -8.71 -11.36 -24.18
CA ALA A 126 -9.46 -10.18 -24.64
C ALA A 126 -9.30 -9.01 -23.67
N GLY A 127 -9.54 -9.24 -22.38
CA GLY A 127 -9.38 -8.23 -21.33
C GLY A 127 -7.96 -7.69 -21.23
N GLY A 128 -6.95 -8.57 -21.31
CA GLY A 128 -5.55 -8.18 -21.30
C GLY A 128 -5.16 -7.27 -22.50
N ARG A 129 -5.63 -7.60 -23.70
CA ARG A 129 -5.41 -6.74 -24.90
C ARG A 129 -6.09 -5.39 -24.79
N LEU A 130 -7.31 -5.35 -24.24
CA LEU A 130 -7.99 -4.09 -23.97
C LEU A 130 -7.22 -3.26 -22.93
N GLY A 131 -6.72 -3.91 -21.88
CA GLY A 131 -5.82 -3.28 -20.89
C GLY A 131 -4.52 -2.74 -21.53
N ASP A 132 -3.96 -3.44 -22.50
CA ASP A 132 -2.80 -2.96 -23.28
C ASP A 132 -3.14 -1.70 -24.08
N LEU A 133 -4.30 -1.63 -24.72
CA LEU A 133 -4.76 -0.42 -25.43
C LEU A 133 -4.92 0.77 -24.46
N VAL A 134 -5.55 0.56 -23.31
CA VAL A 134 -5.68 1.59 -22.27
C VAL A 134 -4.29 2.04 -21.80
N ARG A 135 -3.37 1.10 -21.55
CA ARG A 135 -1.99 1.41 -21.16
C ARG A 135 -1.28 2.26 -22.21
N LEU A 136 -1.43 1.93 -23.49
CA LEU A 136 -0.81 2.68 -24.60
C LEU A 136 -1.39 4.08 -24.78
N SER A 137 -2.61 4.33 -24.28
CA SER A 137 -3.31 5.61 -24.39
C SER A 137 -2.90 6.64 -23.32
N VAL A 138 -2.10 6.24 -22.31
CA VAL A 138 -1.68 7.13 -21.21
C VAL A 138 -0.22 7.52 -21.32
N PRO A 139 0.17 8.73 -20.86
CA PRO A 139 1.57 9.15 -20.79
C PRO A 139 2.40 8.16 -19.96
N GLY A 140 3.61 7.82 -20.44
CA GLY A 140 4.49 6.86 -19.75
C GLY A 140 4.06 5.39 -19.85
N GLY A 141 2.91 5.10 -20.46
CA GLY A 141 2.40 3.73 -20.58
C GLY A 141 3.15 2.88 -21.62
N ARG A 142 3.69 3.52 -22.68
CA ARG A 142 4.50 2.82 -23.70
C ARG A 142 5.81 2.30 -23.06
N GLY A 143 6.14 1.02 -23.31
CA GLY A 143 7.35 0.40 -22.75
C GLY A 143 7.32 0.13 -21.23
N SER A 144 6.25 0.53 -20.52
CA SER A 144 6.14 0.25 -19.08
C SER A 144 6.00 -1.24 -18.79
N LEU A 145 5.18 -1.96 -19.58
CA LEU A 145 4.91 -3.39 -19.45
C LEU A 145 4.91 -4.08 -20.82
N PRO A 146 5.25 -5.39 -20.90
CA PRO A 146 5.07 -6.19 -22.08
C PRO A 146 3.59 -6.37 -22.46
N ALA A 147 3.34 -6.75 -23.72
CA ALA A 147 1.99 -7.02 -24.21
C ALA A 147 1.46 -8.38 -23.73
N THR A 148 0.14 -8.49 -23.67
CA THR A 148 -0.59 -9.73 -23.41
C THR A 148 -0.35 -10.73 -24.52
N ARG A 149 -0.01 -11.99 -24.16
CA ARG A 149 0.28 -13.05 -25.13
C ARG A 149 -0.17 -14.42 -24.66
N ARG A 150 -0.43 -15.32 -25.59
CA ARG A 150 -0.55 -16.75 -25.30
C ARG A 150 0.81 -17.37 -25.01
N VAL A 151 0.83 -18.39 -24.16
CA VAL A 151 2.03 -19.14 -23.78
C VAL A 151 1.79 -20.63 -23.95
N ARG A 152 2.86 -21.38 -24.26
CA ARG A 152 2.85 -22.82 -24.45
C ARG A 152 2.91 -23.57 -23.11
N PRO A 153 2.61 -24.88 -23.08
CA PRO A 153 2.71 -25.69 -21.85
C PRO A 153 4.06 -25.60 -21.15
N ASP A 154 5.17 -25.63 -21.90
CA ASP A 154 6.51 -25.51 -21.32
C ASP A 154 6.76 -24.14 -20.66
N ASP A 155 6.17 -23.08 -21.21
CA ASP A 155 6.23 -21.74 -20.59
C ASP A 155 5.47 -21.72 -19.28
N VAL A 156 4.28 -22.34 -19.24
CA VAL A 156 3.47 -22.47 -18.00
C VAL A 156 4.26 -23.22 -16.93
N ALA A 157 4.84 -24.38 -17.29
CA ALA A 157 5.64 -25.19 -16.37
C ALA A 157 6.87 -24.43 -15.81
N ARG A 158 7.53 -23.62 -16.65
CA ARG A 158 8.65 -22.77 -16.19
C ARG A 158 8.19 -21.60 -15.30
N MET A 159 7.04 -21.02 -15.59
CA MET A 159 6.53 -19.85 -14.87
C MET A 159 5.92 -20.22 -13.51
N VAL A 160 5.13 -21.29 -13.47
CA VAL A 160 4.46 -21.80 -12.26
C VAL A 160 4.50 -23.33 -12.30
N PRO A 161 5.58 -23.96 -11.80
CA PRO A 161 5.79 -25.41 -11.92
C PRO A 161 4.69 -26.28 -11.29
N ALA A 162 3.98 -25.75 -10.28
CA ALA A 162 2.91 -26.50 -9.59
C ALA A 162 1.59 -26.56 -10.36
N VAL A 163 1.44 -25.87 -11.50
CA VAL A 163 0.23 -25.99 -12.34
C VAL A 163 0.20 -27.34 -13.03
N ARG A 164 -0.98 -27.99 -13.07
CA ARG A 164 -1.18 -29.26 -13.78
C ARG A 164 -0.61 -29.23 -15.20
N PRO A 165 0.20 -30.23 -15.58
CA PRO A 165 0.85 -30.26 -16.87
C PRO A 165 -0.13 -30.40 -18.05
N GLY A 166 0.34 -30.08 -19.24
CA GLY A 166 -0.29 -30.45 -20.49
C GLY A 166 -1.06 -29.37 -21.24
N ARG A 167 -1.23 -28.16 -20.70
CA ARG A 167 -1.95 -27.06 -21.39
C ARG A 167 -1.18 -25.74 -21.31
N GLY A 168 -1.38 -24.87 -22.31
CA GLY A 168 -0.84 -23.52 -22.32
C GLY A 168 -1.62 -22.56 -21.44
N GLY A 169 -1.56 -21.28 -21.78
CA GLY A 169 -2.26 -20.24 -21.02
C GLY A 169 -2.16 -18.87 -21.68
N VAL A 170 -2.57 -17.87 -20.94
CA VAL A 170 -2.43 -16.46 -21.30
C VAL A 170 -1.62 -15.74 -20.22
N VAL A 171 -0.67 -14.90 -20.65
CA VAL A 171 0.08 -14.03 -19.77
C VAL A 171 -0.24 -12.58 -20.11
N PHE A 172 -0.62 -11.81 -19.10
CA PHE A 172 -0.66 -10.35 -19.10
C PHE A 172 0.27 -9.82 -18.01
N TRP A 173 0.47 -8.51 -17.95
CA TRP A 173 1.45 -7.90 -17.05
C TRP A 173 0.86 -6.78 -16.23
N ASP A 174 1.31 -6.68 -14.97
CA ASP A 174 0.98 -5.54 -14.14
C ASP A 174 2.16 -5.16 -13.22
N GLY A 175 2.00 -4.11 -12.40
CA GLY A 175 3.00 -3.70 -11.43
C GLY A 175 2.83 -4.42 -10.10
N GLN A 176 3.94 -4.86 -9.50
CA GLN A 176 3.97 -5.34 -8.12
C GLN A 176 4.84 -4.42 -7.28
N LEU A 177 4.31 -3.94 -6.15
CA LEU A 177 5.10 -3.30 -5.12
C LEU A 177 5.97 -4.32 -4.41
N THR A 178 7.21 -3.95 -4.15
CA THR A 178 8.08 -4.70 -3.24
C THR A 178 7.44 -4.79 -1.85
N ASP A 179 6.83 -3.67 -1.41
CA ASP A 179 6.16 -3.56 -0.13
C ASP A 179 5.26 -2.31 -0.12
N ASP A 180 4.00 -2.45 0.30
CA ASP A 180 3.07 -1.32 0.38
C ASP A 180 3.36 -0.39 1.57
N ALA A 181 3.76 -0.92 2.72
CA ALA A 181 4.20 -0.11 3.85
C ALA A 181 5.45 0.73 3.50
N ARG A 182 6.39 0.16 2.72
CA ARG A 182 7.57 0.89 2.21
C ARG A 182 7.18 2.10 1.36
N LEU A 183 6.14 1.98 0.54
CA LEU A 183 5.63 3.12 -0.23
C LEU A 183 5.14 4.24 0.70
N VAL A 184 4.40 3.90 1.76
CA VAL A 184 3.91 4.89 2.73
C VAL A 184 5.06 5.56 3.47
N VAL A 185 6.06 4.80 3.93
CA VAL A 185 7.26 5.34 4.58
C VAL A 185 8.02 6.26 3.63
N ALA A 186 8.19 5.88 2.36
CA ALA A 186 8.84 6.73 1.36
C ALA A 186 8.08 8.04 1.12
N LEU A 187 6.75 8.00 1.10
CA LEU A 187 5.89 9.19 0.98
C LEU A 187 6.06 10.12 2.19
N ALA A 188 5.95 9.59 3.41
CA ALA A 188 6.08 10.36 4.64
C ALA A 188 7.48 10.98 4.78
N ARG A 189 8.54 10.22 4.48
CA ARG A 189 9.92 10.72 4.44
C ARG A 189 10.12 11.79 3.37
N THR A 190 9.51 11.61 2.21
CA THR A 190 9.60 12.66 1.16
C THR A 190 8.84 13.91 1.59
N ALA A 191 7.67 13.79 2.21
CA ALA A 191 6.94 14.92 2.79
C ALA A 191 7.80 15.67 3.84
N ALA A 192 8.49 14.92 4.71
CA ALA A 192 9.41 15.49 5.70
C ALA A 192 10.61 16.21 5.05
N ALA A 193 11.11 15.72 3.91
CA ALA A 193 12.16 16.41 3.14
C ALA A 193 11.66 17.77 2.57
N TYR A 194 10.35 17.91 2.35
CA TYR A 194 9.70 19.15 1.93
C TYR A 194 9.17 19.98 3.12
N GLY A 195 9.53 19.65 4.34
CA GLY A 195 9.24 20.45 5.53
C GLY A 195 8.00 20.03 6.33
N ALA A 196 7.29 18.96 5.93
CA ALA A 196 6.20 18.45 6.75
C ALA A 196 6.73 17.90 8.09
N ALA A 197 6.03 18.20 9.19
CA ALA A 197 6.21 17.50 10.46
C ALA A 197 5.45 16.17 10.39
N VAL A 198 6.09 15.06 10.81
CA VAL A 198 5.50 13.71 10.76
C VAL A 198 5.58 13.08 12.14
N LEU A 199 4.43 12.92 12.78
CA LEU A 199 4.32 12.43 14.15
C LEU A 199 3.49 11.13 14.19
N THR A 200 4.14 10.05 14.56
CA THR A 200 3.53 8.75 14.91
C THR A 200 3.31 8.67 16.42
N GLY A 201 2.39 7.80 16.88
CA GLY A 201 1.98 7.78 18.28
C GLY A 201 1.23 9.05 18.71
N ALA A 202 0.64 9.77 17.75
CA ALA A 202 -0.08 11.02 17.94
C ALA A 202 -1.57 10.84 17.58
N THR A 203 -2.41 10.72 18.58
CA THR A 203 -3.85 10.47 18.43
C THR A 203 -4.61 11.79 18.41
N VAL A 204 -5.33 12.06 17.32
CA VAL A 204 -6.32 13.14 17.29
C VAL A 204 -7.57 12.68 18.01
N THR A 205 -7.93 13.37 19.09
CA THR A 205 -9.08 13.05 19.95
C THR A 205 -10.32 13.87 19.61
N GLY A 206 -10.14 15.02 18.97
CA GLY A 206 -11.23 15.90 18.54
C GLY A 206 -10.75 17.00 17.62
N VAL A 207 -11.70 17.63 16.94
CA VAL A 207 -11.48 18.82 16.10
C VAL A 207 -12.61 19.79 16.38
N ASP A 208 -12.29 20.94 16.94
CA ASP A 208 -13.23 22.00 17.23
C ASP A 208 -13.02 23.19 16.30
N GLY A 209 -14.10 23.82 15.86
CA GLY A 209 -14.06 25.00 15.00
C GLY A 209 -15.24 25.04 14.03
N ALA A 210 -15.62 26.24 13.67
CA ALA A 210 -16.74 26.47 12.77
C ALA A 210 -16.32 27.44 11.64
N GLY A 211 -15.98 26.91 10.48
CA GLY A 211 -15.91 27.73 9.27
C GLY A 211 -14.52 28.22 8.84
N VAL A 212 -14.42 29.50 8.45
CA VAL A 212 -13.26 30.07 7.71
C VAL A 212 -12.03 30.35 8.56
N ASP A 213 -12.15 30.37 9.87
CA ASP A 213 -11.06 30.74 10.78
C ASP A 213 -10.14 29.57 11.14
N GLY A 214 -10.45 28.36 10.64
CA GLY A 214 -9.70 27.15 10.94
C GLY A 214 -10.31 26.32 12.07
N ALA A 215 -9.50 25.44 12.66
CA ALA A 215 -9.91 24.52 13.72
C ALA A 215 -8.80 24.29 14.74
N ASP A 216 -9.21 24.02 15.97
CA ASP A 216 -8.36 23.50 17.02
C ASP A 216 -8.38 21.98 16.98
N VAL A 217 -7.22 21.40 16.77
CA VAL A 217 -7.02 19.95 16.69
C VAL A 217 -6.46 19.48 18.04
N HIS A 218 -7.23 18.69 18.77
CA HIS A 218 -6.83 18.10 20.04
C HIS A 218 -6.02 16.82 19.79
N VAL A 219 -4.80 16.82 20.28
CA VAL A 219 -3.82 15.74 20.05
C VAL A 219 -3.34 15.17 21.37
N GLN A 220 -3.31 13.86 21.49
CA GLN A 220 -2.61 13.16 22.55
C GLN A 220 -1.37 12.49 21.98
N VAL A 221 -0.18 12.83 22.47
CA VAL A 221 1.10 12.30 22.02
C VAL A 221 2.00 12.05 23.23
N ASP A 222 2.59 10.83 23.30
CA ASP A 222 3.48 10.39 24.38
C ASP A 222 2.88 10.69 25.80
N GLY A 223 1.56 10.50 25.96
CA GLY A 223 0.82 10.73 27.21
C GLY A 223 0.46 12.18 27.50
N THR A 224 0.88 13.15 26.67
CA THR A 224 0.61 14.57 26.82
C THR A 224 -0.50 15.01 25.88
N ALA A 225 -1.51 15.72 26.41
CA ALA A 225 -2.55 16.36 25.62
C ALA A 225 -2.08 17.77 25.20
N THR A 226 -2.27 18.11 23.94
CA THR A 226 -1.97 19.43 23.38
C THR A 226 -3.02 19.82 22.35
N THR A 227 -3.04 21.09 21.96
CA THR A 227 -3.95 21.61 20.93
C THR A 227 -3.12 22.34 19.88
N LEU A 228 -3.33 21.99 18.62
CA LEU A 228 -2.71 22.62 17.45
C LEU A 228 -3.76 23.34 16.63
N HIS A 229 -3.56 24.61 16.33
CA HIS A 229 -4.44 25.33 15.42
C HIS A 229 -4.09 25.06 13.95
N ALA A 230 -5.07 24.63 13.15
CA ALA A 230 -4.94 24.36 11.72
C ALA A 230 -5.94 25.18 10.91
N ARG A 231 -5.52 25.75 9.79
CA ARG A 231 -6.45 26.43 8.88
C ARG A 231 -7.39 25.45 8.18
N VAL A 232 -6.90 24.25 7.83
CA VAL A 232 -7.68 23.16 7.25
C VAL A 232 -7.24 21.84 7.86
N VAL A 233 -8.19 21.01 8.23
CA VAL A 233 -7.94 19.64 8.68
C VAL A 233 -8.31 18.66 7.56
N VAL A 234 -7.40 17.77 7.20
CA VAL A 234 -7.66 16.67 6.26
C VAL A 234 -7.81 15.38 7.04
N ASN A 235 -9.01 14.82 7.07
CA ASN A 235 -9.29 13.51 7.62
C ASN A 235 -9.00 12.44 6.56
N ALA A 236 -7.87 11.75 6.69
CA ALA A 236 -7.42 10.63 5.88
C ALA A 236 -7.33 9.34 6.71
N ALA A 237 -8.17 9.18 7.74
CA ALA A 237 -8.15 8.09 8.70
C ALA A 237 -8.72 6.75 8.17
N GLY A 238 -8.94 6.64 6.85
CA GLY A 238 -9.34 5.40 6.18
C GLY A 238 -10.62 4.80 6.75
N VAL A 239 -10.58 3.55 7.22
CA VAL A 239 -11.75 2.87 7.79
C VAL A 239 -12.27 3.48 9.08
N TRP A 240 -11.47 4.31 9.76
CA TRP A 240 -11.87 5.05 10.97
C TRP A 240 -12.30 6.50 10.68
N ALA A 241 -12.43 6.90 9.42
CA ALA A 241 -12.75 8.28 9.05
C ALA A 241 -14.07 8.78 9.65
N GLN A 242 -15.02 7.89 9.95
CA GLN A 242 -16.29 8.22 10.60
C GLN A 242 -16.12 8.78 12.03
N ARG A 243 -14.99 8.54 12.70
CA ARG A 243 -14.72 9.11 14.04
C ARG A 243 -14.64 10.64 14.02
N LEU A 244 -14.15 11.22 12.91
CA LEU A 244 -14.04 12.66 12.70
C LEU A 244 -15.08 13.22 11.71
N ALA A 245 -15.81 12.34 11.01
CA ALA A 245 -16.85 12.71 10.04
C ALA A 245 -18.02 11.72 10.13
N PRO A 246 -18.89 11.83 11.17
CA PRO A 246 -19.97 10.89 11.42
C PRO A 246 -21.02 10.82 10.29
N GLY A 247 -21.13 11.87 9.48
CA GLY A 247 -22.06 11.94 8.33
C GLY A 247 -21.66 11.05 7.15
N ILE A 248 -20.44 10.52 7.11
CA ILE A 248 -19.98 9.63 6.03
C ILE A 248 -20.38 8.19 6.35
N ARG A 249 -20.97 7.50 5.38
CA ARG A 249 -21.37 6.10 5.53
C ARG A 249 -20.32 5.17 4.89
N LEU A 250 -19.62 4.39 5.72
CA LEU A 250 -18.65 3.39 5.30
C LEU A 250 -19.18 1.97 5.53
N VAL A 251 -18.90 1.08 4.59
CA VAL A 251 -19.03 -0.36 4.74
C VAL A 251 -17.65 -0.96 4.56
N PRO A 252 -16.97 -1.33 5.66
CA PRO A 252 -15.68 -1.99 5.56
C PRO A 252 -15.82 -3.35 4.89
N SER A 253 -14.92 -3.65 3.93
CA SER A 253 -14.83 -4.97 3.30
C SER A 253 -13.48 -5.60 3.62
N ARG A 254 -13.51 -6.81 4.20
CA ARG A 254 -12.30 -7.58 4.50
C ARG A 254 -11.77 -8.27 3.25
N GLY A 255 -10.47 -8.07 3.00
CA GLY A 255 -9.73 -8.78 1.96
C GLY A 255 -8.60 -9.57 2.59
N SER A 256 -8.71 -10.88 2.52
CA SER A 256 -7.84 -11.85 3.21
C SER A 256 -6.80 -12.44 2.27
N HIS A 257 -5.61 -12.71 2.81
CA HIS A 257 -4.52 -13.38 2.12
C HIS A 257 -3.89 -14.44 3.02
N LEU A 258 -3.48 -15.55 2.42
CA LEU A 258 -2.68 -16.59 3.05
C LEU A 258 -1.22 -16.46 2.59
N VAL A 259 -0.30 -16.80 3.46
CA VAL A 259 1.14 -16.83 3.19
C VAL A 259 1.59 -18.27 3.14
N VAL A 260 2.16 -18.69 2.01
CA VAL A 260 2.71 -20.04 1.82
C VAL A 260 4.15 -19.97 1.35
N PRO A 261 5.00 -20.96 1.65
CA PRO A 261 6.35 -21.05 1.10
C PRO A 261 6.30 -21.20 -0.43
N GLY A 262 7.10 -20.40 -1.15
CA GLY A 262 7.16 -20.47 -2.62
C GLY A 262 7.57 -21.84 -3.16
N ALA A 263 8.37 -22.59 -2.41
CA ALA A 263 8.77 -23.96 -2.77
C ALA A 263 7.57 -24.90 -2.95
N ARG A 264 6.46 -24.69 -2.23
CA ARG A 264 5.20 -25.46 -2.40
C ARG A 264 4.58 -25.29 -3.78
N LEU A 265 4.89 -24.19 -4.46
CA LEU A 265 4.44 -23.88 -5.82
C LEU A 265 5.59 -23.98 -6.84
N GLY A 266 6.73 -24.59 -6.47
CA GLY A 266 7.90 -24.72 -7.32
C GLY A 266 8.65 -23.40 -7.54
N SER A 267 8.58 -22.46 -6.59
CA SER A 267 9.20 -21.12 -6.66
C SER A 267 8.78 -20.34 -7.91
N PRO A 268 7.49 -20.00 -8.04
CA PRO A 268 6.94 -19.42 -9.26
C PRO A 268 7.58 -18.07 -9.59
N SER A 269 7.80 -17.81 -10.88
CA SER A 269 8.27 -16.52 -11.42
C SER A 269 7.14 -15.62 -11.92
N ALA A 270 5.91 -16.13 -11.96
CA ALA A 270 4.69 -15.43 -12.36
C ALA A 270 3.61 -15.56 -11.29
N ALA A 271 2.75 -14.57 -11.23
CA ALA A 271 1.51 -14.67 -10.46
C ALA A 271 0.57 -15.68 -11.16
N LEU A 272 0.04 -16.63 -10.40
CA LEU A 272 -1.02 -17.52 -10.88
C LEU A 272 -2.37 -16.84 -10.65
N THR A 273 -3.22 -16.84 -11.66
CA THR A 273 -4.56 -16.24 -11.63
C THR A 273 -5.61 -17.32 -11.83
N VAL A 274 -6.47 -17.55 -10.86
CA VAL A 274 -7.50 -18.58 -10.88
C VAL A 274 -8.87 -17.94 -10.63
N PRO A 275 -9.88 -18.16 -11.51
CA PRO A 275 -11.21 -17.60 -11.29
C PRO A 275 -11.88 -18.23 -10.07
N LEU A 276 -12.65 -17.44 -9.34
CA LEU A 276 -13.56 -17.98 -8.32
C LEU A 276 -14.65 -18.82 -9.02
N PRO A 277 -15.02 -19.98 -8.46
CA PRO A 277 -16.11 -20.81 -8.99
C PRO A 277 -17.38 -19.97 -9.19
N GLY A 278 -17.99 -20.10 -10.38
CA GLY A 278 -19.21 -19.37 -10.73
C GLY A 278 -19.03 -17.87 -11.04
N SER A 279 -17.82 -17.32 -10.97
CA SER A 279 -17.56 -15.91 -11.27
C SER A 279 -16.71 -15.72 -12.54
N ARG A 280 -17.07 -14.74 -13.37
CA ARG A 280 -16.30 -14.32 -14.55
C ARG A 280 -15.40 -13.11 -14.32
N SER A 281 -15.54 -12.42 -13.18
CA SER A 281 -14.84 -11.16 -12.87
C SER A 281 -14.03 -11.20 -11.58
N ARG A 282 -14.15 -12.26 -10.76
CA ARG A 282 -13.47 -12.41 -9.48
C ARG A 282 -12.42 -13.52 -9.56
N TYR A 283 -11.22 -13.23 -9.08
CA TYR A 283 -10.06 -14.12 -9.17
C TYR A 283 -9.34 -14.20 -7.83
N VAL A 284 -8.75 -15.35 -7.56
CA VAL A 284 -7.72 -15.54 -6.56
C VAL A 284 -6.36 -15.52 -7.26
N PHE A 285 -5.40 -14.84 -6.66
CA PHE A 285 -4.04 -14.76 -7.16
C PHE A 285 -3.10 -15.50 -6.21
N ALA A 286 -2.10 -16.21 -6.77
CA ALA A 286 -0.93 -16.61 -6.02
C ALA A 286 0.24 -15.71 -6.46
N LEU A 287 0.66 -14.81 -5.57
CA LEU A 287 1.57 -13.69 -5.86
C LEU A 287 2.96 -13.97 -5.30
N PRO A 288 3.96 -14.33 -6.12
CA PRO A 288 5.32 -14.58 -5.64
C PRO A 288 5.97 -13.30 -5.11
N GLN A 289 6.59 -13.41 -3.96
CA GLN A 289 7.31 -12.34 -3.29
C GLN A 289 8.84 -12.53 -3.41
N ALA A 290 9.59 -11.46 -3.20
CA ALA A 290 11.04 -11.48 -3.32
C ALA A 290 11.75 -12.24 -2.16
N ASP A 291 11.03 -12.48 -1.07
CA ASP A 291 11.49 -13.18 0.14
C ASP A 291 11.24 -14.70 0.08
N GLY A 292 10.83 -15.23 -1.09
CA GLY A 292 10.56 -16.64 -1.28
C GLY A 292 9.19 -17.11 -0.81
N LEU A 293 8.32 -16.19 -0.37
CA LEU A 293 6.93 -16.47 -0.03
C LEU A 293 6.00 -16.25 -1.22
N VAL A 294 4.81 -16.80 -1.15
CA VAL A 294 3.70 -16.55 -2.08
C VAL A 294 2.47 -16.14 -1.28
N TYR A 295 1.81 -15.06 -1.70
CA TYR A 295 0.56 -14.61 -1.08
C TYR A 295 -0.61 -15.09 -1.93
N LEU A 296 -1.52 -15.85 -1.30
CA LEU A 296 -2.76 -16.32 -1.92
C LEU A 296 -3.90 -15.39 -1.52
N GLY A 297 -4.52 -14.69 -2.44
CA GLY A 297 -5.61 -13.74 -2.16
C GLY A 297 -6.33 -13.34 -3.42
N LEU A 298 -7.46 -12.66 -3.36
CA LEU A 298 -8.02 -12.10 -2.11
C LEU A 298 -9.52 -12.42 -2.02
N THR A 299 -10.05 -12.27 -0.80
CA THR A 299 -11.50 -12.29 -0.54
C THR A 299 -12.10 -10.87 -0.58
N ASP A 300 -13.42 -10.78 -0.50
CA ASP A 300 -14.15 -9.51 -0.48
C ASP A 300 -15.42 -9.69 0.37
N GLU A 301 -15.24 -9.69 1.71
CA GLU A 301 -16.27 -10.01 2.69
C GLU A 301 -16.69 -8.76 3.46
N PRO A 302 -18.00 -8.40 3.47
CA PRO A 302 -18.49 -7.27 4.25
C PRO A 302 -18.26 -7.50 5.75
N VAL A 303 -17.86 -6.44 6.45
CA VAL A 303 -17.69 -6.48 7.91
C VAL A 303 -18.81 -5.65 8.54
N SER A 304 -19.58 -6.31 9.39
CA SER A 304 -20.66 -5.68 10.15
C SER A 304 -20.18 -5.23 11.53
N GLY A 305 -20.72 -4.15 12.05
CA GLY A 305 -20.40 -3.60 13.36
C GLY A 305 -19.25 -2.60 13.35
N PRO A 306 -18.78 -2.19 14.55
CA PRO A 306 -17.71 -1.22 14.68
C PRO A 306 -16.39 -1.76 14.12
N VAL A 307 -15.61 -0.87 13.48
CA VAL A 307 -14.28 -1.21 12.97
C VAL A 307 -13.35 -1.48 14.16
N PRO A 308 -12.74 -2.68 14.26
CA PRO A 308 -11.81 -2.99 15.33
C PRO A 308 -10.55 -2.13 15.23
N ASP A 309 -9.90 -1.89 16.36
CA ASP A 309 -8.61 -1.22 16.40
C ASP A 309 -7.45 -2.18 16.09
N ASP A 310 -7.67 -3.48 16.32
CA ASP A 310 -6.73 -4.55 16.00
C ASP A 310 -6.77 -4.95 14.52
N ASP A 311 -5.69 -5.58 14.06
CA ASP A 311 -5.59 -6.10 12.71
C ASP A 311 -6.60 -7.24 12.50
N PRO A 312 -7.43 -7.19 11.45
CA PRO A 312 -8.35 -8.27 11.14
C PRO A 312 -7.59 -9.50 10.66
N LEU A 313 -8.11 -10.67 11.00
CA LEU A 313 -7.61 -11.96 10.52
C LEU A 313 -8.62 -12.61 9.57
N PRO A 314 -8.15 -13.45 8.62
CA PRO A 314 -9.03 -14.29 7.82
C PRO A 314 -9.87 -15.22 8.67
N SER A 315 -11.14 -15.43 8.30
CA SER A 315 -11.95 -16.51 8.87
C SER A 315 -11.54 -17.86 8.27
N GLU A 316 -11.82 -18.95 8.97
CA GLU A 316 -11.55 -20.31 8.46
C GLU A 316 -12.30 -20.60 7.14
N ALA A 317 -13.48 -20.00 6.94
CA ALA A 317 -14.21 -20.09 5.68
C ALA A 317 -13.45 -19.42 4.52
N GLU A 318 -12.85 -18.24 4.76
CA GLU A 318 -12.01 -17.55 3.76
C GLU A 318 -10.74 -18.36 3.47
N VAL A 319 -10.11 -18.94 4.50
CA VAL A 319 -8.94 -19.83 4.33
C VAL A 319 -9.31 -21.01 3.41
N ALA A 320 -10.40 -21.70 3.72
CA ALA A 320 -10.87 -22.83 2.93
C ALA A 320 -11.20 -22.45 1.48
N GLN A 321 -11.87 -21.30 1.27
CA GLN A 321 -12.22 -20.78 -0.05
C GLN A 321 -10.98 -20.46 -0.89
N LEU A 322 -9.96 -19.82 -0.31
CA LEU A 322 -8.73 -19.46 -1.02
C LEU A 322 -7.97 -20.70 -1.45
N LEU A 323 -7.80 -21.68 -0.55
CA LEU A 323 -7.14 -22.97 -0.85
C LEU A 323 -7.93 -23.76 -1.90
N ALA A 324 -9.25 -23.91 -1.73
CA ALA A 324 -10.08 -24.63 -2.70
C ALA A 324 -10.02 -23.99 -4.09
N THR A 325 -9.97 -22.66 -4.18
CA THR A 325 -9.90 -21.96 -5.47
C THR A 325 -8.57 -22.20 -6.16
N VAL A 326 -7.43 -22.02 -5.50
CA VAL A 326 -6.12 -22.19 -6.13
C VAL A 326 -5.86 -23.63 -6.51
N ASN A 327 -6.33 -24.60 -5.72
CA ASN A 327 -6.18 -26.03 -5.94
C ASN A 327 -6.90 -26.54 -7.20
N GLN A 328 -7.82 -25.78 -7.78
CA GLN A 328 -8.48 -26.16 -9.05
C GLN A 328 -7.49 -26.36 -10.20
N VAL A 329 -6.34 -25.71 -10.17
CA VAL A 329 -5.35 -25.74 -11.27
C VAL A 329 -4.01 -26.34 -10.84
N LEU A 330 -3.81 -26.66 -9.58
CA LEU A 330 -2.57 -27.24 -9.07
C LEU A 330 -2.54 -28.77 -9.28
N ASP A 331 -1.36 -29.29 -9.57
CA ASP A 331 -1.10 -30.74 -9.67
C ASP A 331 -1.15 -31.39 -8.28
N VAL A 332 -0.42 -30.81 -7.33
CA VAL A 332 -0.46 -31.20 -5.91
C VAL A 332 -1.19 -30.12 -5.11
N PRO A 333 -2.31 -30.46 -4.46
CA PRO A 333 -3.08 -29.49 -3.70
C PRO A 333 -2.28 -28.92 -2.50
N LEU A 334 -2.50 -27.63 -2.23
CA LEU A 334 -2.10 -27.00 -0.96
C LEU A 334 -3.10 -27.37 0.12
N THR A 335 -2.59 -27.56 1.33
CA THR A 335 -3.37 -27.88 2.55
C THR A 335 -3.28 -26.74 3.55
N ARG A 336 -4.02 -26.84 4.66
CA ARG A 336 -3.96 -25.89 5.77
C ARG A 336 -2.55 -25.83 6.39
N ASP A 337 -1.83 -26.95 6.40
CA ASP A 337 -0.48 -27.06 6.97
C ASP A 337 0.59 -26.36 6.13
N ASP A 338 0.30 -26.06 4.86
CA ASP A 338 1.18 -25.27 4.00
C ASP A 338 1.09 -23.75 4.30
N VAL A 339 0.10 -23.33 5.07
CA VAL A 339 -0.12 -21.92 5.40
C VAL A 339 0.73 -21.54 6.60
N VAL A 340 1.81 -20.81 6.36
CA VAL A 340 2.77 -20.36 7.39
C VAL A 340 2.41 -19.02 8.02
N GLY A 341 1.44 -18.32 7.45
CA GLY A 341 0.94 -17.05 7.95
C GLY A 341 -0.30 -16.60 7.20
N ALA A 342 -0.96 -15.57 7.70
CA ALA A 342 -2.14 -14.99 7.06
C ALA A 342 -2.30 -13.53 7.48
N TYR A 343 -2.95 -12.74 6.63
CA TYR A 343 -3.30 -11.36 6.95
C TYR A 343 -4.58 -10.94 6.24
N ALA A 344 -5.24 -9.93 6.79
CA ALA A 344 -6.38 -9.31 6.16
C ALA A 344 -6.30 -7.78 6.27
N GLY A 345 -6.97 -7.07 5.37
CA GLY A 345 -7.12 -5.63 5.41
C GLY A 345 -8.57 -5.22 5.19
N LEU A 346 -8.99 -4.13 5.84
CA LEU A 346 -10.31 -3.56 5.66
C LEU A 346 -10.28 -2.45 4.60
N ARG A 347 -11.07 -2.61 3.54
CA ARG A 347 -11.26 -1.56 2.52
C ARG A 347 -12.31 -0.58 3.01
N PRO A 348 -12.06 0.74 3.01
CA PRO A 348 -13.05 1.75 3.37
C PRO A 348 -13.99 2.01 2.17
N LEU A 349 -14.96 1.12 1.94
CA LEU A 349 -15.91 1.32 0.86
C LEU A 349 -16.97 2.35 1.28
N VAL A 350 -17.26 3.30 0.38
CA VAL A 350 -18.21 4.37 0.63
C VAL A 350 -19.57 3.95 0.07
N LEU A 351 -20.61 4.04 0.89
CA LEU A 351 -21.98 3.88 0.42
C LEU A 351 -22.46 5.19 -0.24
N PRO A 352 -22.99 5.13 -1.47
CA PRO A 352 -23.68 6.27 -2.06
C PRO A 352 -24.85 6.73 -1.17
N ALA A 353 -25.11 8.04 -1.14
CA ALA A 353 -26.23 8.60 -0.36
C ALA A 353 -27.59 8.01 -0.78
N SER A 354 -27.71 7.54 -2.03
CA SER A 354 -28.92 6.92 -2.60
C SER A 354 -29.04 5.42 -2.32
N ALA A 355 -28.03 4.77 -1.72
CA ALA A 355 -28.08 3.34 -1.45
C ALA A 355 -28.98 3.05 -0.25
N GLY A 356 -29.95 2.16 -0.43
CA GLY A 356 -30.77 1.62 0.65
C GLY A 356 -29.95 0.85 1.69
N THR A 357 -30.53 0.65 2.88
CA THR A 357 -29.88 0.00 4.03
C THR A 357 -30.00 -1.53 4.01
N GLY A 358 -30.18 -2.16 2.85
CA GLY A 358 -30.37 -3.60 2.75
C GLY A 358 -29.07 -4.39 3.01
N PRO A 359 -29.11 -5.49 3.81
CA PRO A 359 -27.93 -6.33 4.08
C PRO A 359 -27.50 -7.23 2.91
N GLY A 360 -27.87 -6.91 1.67
CA GLY A 360 -27.67 -7.77 0.49
C GLY A 360 -26.80 -7.21 -0.63
N ASP A 361 -26.35 -5.96 -0.56
CA ASP A 361 -25.51 -5.41 -1.63
C ASP A 361 -24.07 -5.94 -1.47
N ALA A 362 -23.67 -6.79 -2.43
CA ALA A 362 -22.32 -7.34 -2.46
C ALA A 362 -21.31 -6.20 -2.50
N THR A 363 -20.46 -6.08 -1.48
CA THR A 363 -19.37 -5.09 -1.37
C THR A 363 -18.43 -5.11 -2.58
N ALA A 364 -18.38 -6.23 -3.28
CA ALA A 364 -17.63 -6.42 -4.50
C ALA A 364 -18.02 -5.46 -5.65
N ASP A 365 -19.26 -4.99 -5.70
CA ASP A 365 -19.79 -4.15 -6.76
C ASP A 365 -19.90 -2.67 -6.36
N LEU A 366 -19.56 -2.33 -5.10
CA LEU A 366 -19.49 -0.93 -4.66
C LEU A 366 -18.38 -0.19 -5.41
N SER A 367 -18.68 1.05 -5.81
CA SER A 367 -17.71 1.91 -6.49
C SER A 367 -16.44 2.08 -5.69
N ARG A 368 -15.28 1.91 -6.33
CA ARG A 368 -13.95 2.15 -5.78
C ARG A 368 -13.44 3.55 -6.11
N THR A 369 -14.33 4.48 -6.41
CA THR A 369 -14.03 5.91 -6.46
C THR A 369 -13.80 6.40 -5.03
N HIS A 370 -12.92 7.37 -4.87
CA HIS A 370 -12.78 8.03 -3.57
C HIS A 370 -13.87 9.09 -3.39
N LEU A 371 -14.22 9.34 -2.15
CA LEU A 371 -15.07 10.45 -1.73
C LEU A 371 -14.18 11.55 -1.17
N LEU A 372 -14.41 12.77 -1.62
CA LEU A 372 -13.93 13.99 -0.97
C LEU A 372 -15.15 14.75 -0.46
N SER A 373 -15.30 14.88 0.85
CA SER A 373 -16.42 15.53 1.53
C SER A 373 -15.91 16.60 2.46
N ALA A 374 -16.70 17.64 2.60
CA ALA A 374 -16.37 18.82 3.39
C ALA A 374 -17.41 19.00 4.50
N ASP A 375 -16.95 19.12 5.75
CA ASP A 375 -17.78 19.41 6.91
C ASP A 375 -17.03 20.41 7.80
N GLY A 376 -17.53 21.64 7.86
CA GLY A 376 -16.85 22.75 8.53
C GLY A 376 -15.38 22.87 8.05
N PRO A 377 -14.39 22.94 8.95
CA PRO A 377 -12.97 23.02 8.62
C PRO A 377 -12.36 21.69 8.17
N VAL A 378 -13.10 20.58 8.27
CA VAL A 378 -12.61 19.23 7.95
C VAL A 378 -12.92 18.85 6.51
N LEU A 379 -11.88 18.44 5.78
CA LEU A 379 -11.98 17.77 4.49
C LEU A 379 -11.72 16.28 4.69
N THR A 380 -12.70 15.44 4.44
CA THR A 380 -12.53 13.98 4.55
C THR A 380 -12.28 13.38 3.18
N VAL A 381 -11.16 12.66 3.04
CA VAL A 381 -10.83 11.86 1.87
C VAL A 381 -10.81 10.38 2.24
N VAL A 382 -11.68 9.58 1.59
CA VAL A 382 -11.84 8.16 1.93
C VAL A 382 -12.22 7.33 0.71
N GLY A 383 -11.97 6.03 0.73
CA GLY A 383 -12.18 5.14 -0.41
C GLY A 383 -10.98 5.12 -1.36
N GLY A 384 -11.24 4.87 -2.64
CA GLY A 384 -10.20 4.80 -3.65
C GLY A 384 -9.30 3.56 -3.55
N LYS A 385 -8.07 3.66 -4.06
CA LYS A 385 -7.12 2.56 -4.17
C LYS A 385 -5.70 3.02 -3.87
N LEU A 386 -4.87 2.08 -3.43
CA LEU A 386 -3.44 2.32 -3.26
C LEU A 386 -2.79 2.82 -4.58
N THR A 387 -3.15 2.29 -5.74
CA THR A 387 -2.59 2.72 -7.03
C THR A 387 -2.83 4.20 -7.34
N THR A 388 -4.00 4.74 -6.95
CA THR A 388 -4.43 6.10 -7.31
C THR A 388 -4.27 7.10 -6.16
N TYR A 389 -3.55 6.74 -5.09
CA TYR A 389 -3.33 7.59 -3.91
C TYR A 389 -2.85 9.00 -4.29
N ARG A 390 -1.97 9.12 -5.31
CA ARG A 390 -1.40 10.40 -5.72
C ARG A 390 -2.46 11.33 -6.32
N ALA A 391 -3.31 10.81 -7.22
CA ALA A 391 -4.40 11.60 -7.80
C ALA A 391 -5.41 12.02 -6.72
N MET A 392 -5.70 11.15 -5.76
CA MET A 392 -6.54 11.46 -4.60
C MET A 392 -5.92 12.58 -3.76
N ALA A 393 -4.62 12.50 -3.48
CA ALA A 393 -3.87 13.52 -2.75
C ALA A 393 -3.88 14.88 -3.47
N GLU A 394 -3.60 14.89 -4.78
CA GLU A 394 -3.64 16.08 -5.62
C GLU A 394 -5.02 16.77 -5.55
N GLN A 395 -6.10 16.03 -5.74
CA GLN A 395 -7.46 16.57 -5.67
C GLN A 395 -7.82 17.07 -4.27
N THR A 396 -7.38 16.38 -3.23
CA THR A 396 -7.58 16.82 -1.83
C THR A 396 -6.86 18.14 -1.57
N VAL A 397 -5.58 18.25 -1.99
CA VAL A 397 -4.81 19.47 -1.77
C VAL A 397 -5.29 20.62 -2.65
N ASP A 398 -5.81 20.35 -3.86
CA ASP A 398 -6.50 21.39 -4.66
C ASP A 398 -7.70 21.97 -3.88
N ALA A 399 -8.49 21.14 -3.21
CA ALA A 399 -9.59 21.60 -2.35
C ALA A 399 -9.09 22.34 -1.10
N VAL A 400 -7.97 21.93 -0.50
CA VAL A 400 -7.31 22.65 0.59
C VAL A 400 -6.90 24.04 0.15
N VAL A 401 -6.18 24.16 -0.99
CA VAL A 401 -5.72 25.44 -1.53
C VAL A 401 -6.89 26.39 -1.83
N ALA A 402 -7.99 25.85 -2.41
CA ALA A 402 -9.19 26.63 -2.65
C ALA A 402 -9.79 27.20 -1.35
N ARG A 403 -9.77 26.42 -0.26
CA ARG A 403 -10.26 26.88 1.07
C ARG A 403 -9.36 27.89 1.73
N LEU A 404 -8.05 27.74 1.58
CA LEU A 404 -7.08 28.70 2.12
C LEU A 404 -7.21 30.09 1.47
N GLY A 405 -7.89 30.20 0.34
CA GLY A 405 -8.10 31.47 -0.37
C GLY A 405 -6.81 32.13 -0.84
N ARG A 406 -5.70 31.41 -0.85
CA ARG A 406 -4.39 31.90 -1.32
C ARG A 406 -3.85 31.05 -2.45
N GLY A 407 -3.06 31.64 -3.33
CA GLY A 407 -2.40 30.91 -4.41
C GLY A 407 -1.37 29.91 -3.87
N ALA A 408 -1.35 28.70 -4.44
CA ALA A 408 -0.27 27.74 -4.29
C ALA A 408 0.09 27.14 -5.65
N PRO A 409 1.32 26.67 -5.84
CA PRO A 409 1.70 25.99 -7.08
C PRO A 409 0.83 24.76 -7.36
N ARG A 410 0.71 24.38 -8.62
CA ARG A 410 0.08 23.09 -8.98
C ARG A 410 0.91 21.93 -8.47
N SER A 411 0.27 20.76 -8.29
CA SER A 411 0.95 19.55 -7.89
C SER A 411 2.11 19.18 -8.81
N VAL A 412 3.24 18.85 -8.21
CA VAL A 412 4.44 18.32 -8.88
C VAL A 412 4.65 16.83 -8.63
N THR A 413 3.81 16.20 -7.81
CA THR A 413 3.98 14.84 -7.30
C THR A 413 3.97 13.75 -8.38
N ALA A 414 3.42 14.02 -9.59
CA ALA A 414 3.54 13.10 -10.72
C ALA A 414 4.97 12.95 -11.28
N ARG A 415 5.88 13.86 -10.95
CA ARG A 415 7.27 13.88 -11.42
C ARG A 415 8.29 13.90 -10.29
N LEU A 416 7.82 14.00 -9.05
CA LEU A 416 8.66 14.15 -7.87
C LEU A 416 9.14 12.76 -7.44
N PRO A 417 10.47 12.49 -7.50
CA PRO A 417 11.02 11.23 -7.01
C PRO A 417 10.86 11.11 -5.49
N LEU A 418 10.38 9.98 -5.04
CA LEU A 418 10.37 9.65 -3.61
C LEU A 418 11.80 9.35 -3.11
N VAL A 419 12.04 9.44 -1.80
CA VAL A 419 13.32 9.04 -1.21
C VAL A 419 13.75 7.66 -1.71
N GLY A 420 15.02 7.50 -2.03
CA GLY A 420 15.56 6.29 -2.63
C GLY A 420 15.30 6.13 -4.14
N ALA A 421 14.41 6.89 -4.75
CA ALA A 421 14.13 6.77 -6.16
C ALA A 421 15.28 7.28 -7.04
N ALA A 422 15.59 6.52 -8.08
CA ALA A 422 16.54 6.90 -9.12
C ALA A 422 16.12 6.26 -10.46
N PRO A 423 16.59 6.77 -11.61
CA PRO A 423 16.36 6.12 -12.89
C PRO A 423 16.80 4.64 -12.87
N ARG A 424 16.05 3.76 -13.54
CA ARG A 424 16.35 2.30 -13.54
C ARG A 424 17.78 1.96 -13.93
N VAL A 425 18.35 2.71 -14.86
CA VAL A 425 19.76 2.52 -15.27
C VAL A 425 20.75 2.86 -14.16
N ALA A 426 20.43 3.78 -13.26
CA ALA A 426 21.22 4.08 -12.10
C ALA A 426 21.02 3.04 -10.99
N LEU A 427 19.78 2.60 -10.75
CA LEU A 427 19.46 1.57 -9.75
C LEU A 427 20.22 0.26 -9.99
N VAL A 428 20.34 -0.17 -11.25
CA VAL A 428 21.08 -1.40 -11.62
C VAL A 428 22.57 -1.30 -11.32
N ARG A 429 23.12 -0.08 -11.26
CA ARG A 429 24.56 0.16 -10.99
C ARG A 429 24.88 0.34 -9.52
N ILE A 430 23.89 0.35 -8.64
CA ILE A 430 24.11 0.50 -7.20
C ILE A 430 24.82 -0.75 -6.67
N ALA A 431 25.95 -0.54 -6.03
CA ALA A 431 26.76 -1.59 -5.39
C ALA A 431 26.14 -1.97 -4.03
N ALA A 432 25.03 -2.70 -4.07
CA ALA A 432 24.35 -3.28 -2.91
C ALA A 432 23.50 -4.47 -3.36
N PRO A 433 23.11 -5.38 -2.46
CA PRO A 433 22.20 -6.49 -2.77
C PRO A 433 20.92 -5.99 -3.46
N GLN A 434 20.54 -6.63 -4.59
CA GLN A 434 19.39 -6.20 -5.39
C GLN A 434 18.07 -6.14 -4.60
N ARG A 435 17.92 -6.98 -3.58
CA ARG A 435 16.79 -6.93 -2.66
C ARG A 435 16.75 -5.60 -1.89
N LEU A 436 17.89 -5.14 -1.40
CA LEU A 436 17.97 -3.83 -0.71
C LEU A 436 17.75 -2.69 -1.69
N VAL A 437 18.28 -2.77 -2.92
CA VAL A 437 18.01 -1.76 -3.96
C VAL A 437 16.53 -1.69 -4.30
N ALA A 438 15.83 -2.83 -4.36
CA ALA A 438 14.39 -2.87 -4.60
C ALA A 438 13.56 -2.30 -3.44
N ARG A 439 14.09 -2.21 -2.22
CA ARG A 439 13.40 -1.67 -1.04
C ARG A 439 13.78 -0.24 -0.71
N TYR A 440 15.05 0.10 -0.87
CA TYR A 440 15.65 1.36 -0.40
C TYR A 440 16.22 2.22 -1.54
N GLY A 441 16.24 1.70 -2.78
CA GLY A 441 16.76 2.42 -3.94
C GLY A 441 18.19 2.88 -3.77
N SER A 442 18.45 4.18 -3.95
CA SER A 442 19.78 4.77 -3.80
C SER A 442 20.32 4.77 -2.36
N GLU A 443 19.49 4.53 -1.36
CA GLU A 443 19.89 4.41 0.05
C GLU A 443 20.34 2.99 0.43
N ALA A 444 20.22 2.00 -0.46
CA ALA A 444 20.57 0.61 -0.20
C ALA A 444 22.01 0.39 0.32
N PRO A 445 23.07 1.10 -0.16
CA PRO A 445 24.41 0.97 0.38
C PRO A 445 24.51 1.39 1.85
N VAL A 446 23.75 2.40 2.27
CA VAL A 446 23.71 2.85 3.68
C VAL A 446 23.11 1.77 4.55
N VAL A 447 22.01 1.15 4.10
CA VAL A 447 21.37 0.04 4.82
C VAL A 447 22.30 -1.14 4.99
N GLU A 448 23.03 -1.52 3.93
CA GLU A 448 23.99 -2.62 3.96
C GLU A 448 25.12 -2.37 4.97
N LEU A 449 25.65 -1.16 5.00
CA LEU A 449 26.72 -0.76 5.92
C LEU A 449 26.29 -0.78 7.41
N LEU A 450 24.99 -0.66 7.71
CA LEU A 450 24.47 -0.68 9.07
C LEU A 450 24.44 -2.09 9.69
N GLY A 451 24.60 -3.16 8.88
CA GLY A 451 24.74 -4.53 9.38
C GLY A 451 24.16 -5.56 8.41
N PRO A 452 25.01 -6.35 7.75
CA PRO A 452 24.59 -7.34 6.75
C PRO A 452 24.06 -8.64 7.36
N ALA A 453 24.18 -8.84 8.69
CA ALA A 453 23.73 -10.05 9.36
C ALA A 453 22.22 -10.23 9.24
N ALA A 454 21.77 -11.46 8.98
CA ALA A 454 20.36 -11.79 8.92
C ALA A 454 19.69 -11.67 10.31
N VAL A 455 18.48 -11.09 10.36
CA VAL A 455 17.68 -11.01 11.61
C VAL A 455 17.21 -12.40 12.03
N VAL A 456 16.79 -13.22 11.05
CA VAL A 456 16.37 -14.61 11.26
C VAL A 456 17.14 -15.48 10.28
N ALA A 457 17.77 -16.55 10.75
CA ALA A 457 18.52 -17.48 9.89
C ALA A 457 17.59 -18.05 8.80
N GLY A 458 18.06 -17.99 7.54
CA GLY A 458 17.29 -18.41 6.37
C GLY A 458 16.32 -17.37 5.82
N ARG A 459 16.18 -16.20 6.44
CA ARG A 459 15.41 -15.06 5.94
C ARG A 459 16.34 -13.98 5.37
N PRO A 460 15.91 -13.22 4.39
CA PRO A 460 16.76 -12.22 3.72
C PRO A 460 16.85 -10.87 4.44
N GLU A 461 16.02 -10.62 5.48
CA GLU A 461 16.00 -9.37 6.21
C GLU A 461 17.24 -9.24 7.11
N THR A 462 17.85 -8.05 7.14
CA THR A 462 19.11 -7.79 7.84
C THR A 462 18.96 -6.87 9.05
N VAL A 463 19.89 -6.98 9.99
CA VAL A 463 19.99 -6.07 11.15
C VAL A 463 20.14 -4.62 10.68
N GLY A 464 20.83 -4.39 9.56
CA GLY A 464 20.95 -3.06 8.95
C GLY A 464 19.62 -2.44 8.56
N GLU A 465 18.63 -3.24 8.14
CA GLU A 465 17.29 -2.76 7.87
C GLU A 465 16.56 -2.30 9.14
N LEU A 466 16.75 -3.01 10.26
CA LEU A 466 16.19 -2.63 11.56
C LEU A 466 16.82 -1.32 12.07
N ARG A 467 18.14 -1.20 12.03
CA ARG A 467 18.86 0.03 12.42
C ARG A 467 18.48 1.22 11.55
N PHE A 468 18.39 1.01 10.22
CA PHE A 468 17.94 2.04 9.29
C PHE A 468 16.52 2.50 9.60
N ALA A 469 15.64 1.58 9.96
CA ALA A 469 14.25 1.87 10.32
C ALA A 469 14.15 2.79 11.57
N VAL A 470 14.99 2.58 12.59
CA VAL A 470 15.04 3.46 13.75
C VAL A 470 15.65 4.82 13.40
N ARG A 471 16.81 4.82 12.76
CA ARG A 471 17.58 6.05 12.48
C ARG A 471 16.91 6.97 11.46
N HIS A 472 16.16 6.40 10.49
CA HIS A 472 15.70 7.17 9.34
C HIS A 472 14.22 7.05 9.01
N GLU A 473 13.50 6.09 9.61
CA GLU A 473 12.12 5.79 9.24
C GLU A 473 11.11 5.89 10.38
N GLY A 474 11.57 6.39 11.54
CA GLY A 474 10.72 6.67 12.69
C GLY A 474 10.18 5.44 13.41
N ALA A 475 10.81 4.26 13.24
CA ALA A 475 10.42 3.07 13.99
C ALA A 475 10.81 3.22 15.46
N ARG A 476 9.88 2.87 16.38
CA ARG A 476 10.02 3.06 17.83
C ARG A 476 9.69 1.81 18.63
N THR A 477 9.07 0.82 17.99
CA THR A 477 8.61 -0.41 18.65
C THR A 477 9.04 -1.65 17.87
N VAL A 478 9.03 -2.81 18.53
CA VAL A 478 9.24 -4.10 17.88
C VAL A 478 8.24 -4.31 16.73
N GLY A 479 6.97 -3.91 16.93
CA GLY A 479 5.93 -3.98 15.90
C GLY A 479 6.23 -3.11 14.70
N ASP A 480 6.80 -1.90 14.88
CA ASP A 480 7.20 -1.04 13.76
C ASP A 480 8.27 -1.74 12.91
N LEU A 481 9.27 -2.33 13.56
CA LEU A 481 10.38 -3.02 12.89
C LEU A 481 9.93 -4.27 12.15
N LEU A 482 9.24 -5.18 12.85
CA LEU A 482 8.97 -6.52 12.33
C LEU A 482 7.72 -6.60 11.44
N ASP A 483 6.70 -5.77 11.71
CA ASP A 483 5.42 -5.87 11.05
C ASP A 483 5.23 -4.82 9.93
N ARG A 484 6.00 -3.69 9.97
CA ARG A 484 5.82 -2.57 9.04
C ARG A 484 7.07 -2.16 8.27
N ARG A 485 8.28 -2.33 8.83
CA ARG A 485 9.53 -2.01 8.11
C ARG A 485 10.12 -3.21 7.38
N THR A 486 9.98 -4.45 7.93
CA THR A 486 10.54 -5.67 7.32
C THR A 486 9.51 -6.68 6.85
N ARG A 487 8.34 -6.78 7.46
CA ARG A 487 7.29 -7.79 7.26
C ARG A 487 7.66 -9.20 7.75
N ILE A 488 8.69 -9.36 8.54
CA ILE A 488 9.01 -10.64 9.20
C ILE A 488 7.79 -11.15 9.97
N GLY A 489 7.00 -10.22 10.53
CA GLY A 489 5.80 -10.51 11.31
C GLY A 489 4.67 -11.21 10.56
N LEU A 490 4.70 -11.28 9.21
CA LEU A 490 3.72 -12.06 8.44
C LEU A 490 3.81 -13.57 8.68
N VAL A 491 4.95 -14.06 9.15
CA VAL A 491 5.17 -15.45 9.54
C VAL A 491 5.40 -15.49 11.06
N PRO A 492 4.40 -15.89 11.87
CA PRO A 492 4.48 -15.86 13.34
C PRO A 492 5.72 -16.52 13.93
N ALA A 493 6.14 -17.66 13.35
CA ALA A 493 7.35 -18.37 13.79
C ALA A 493 8.63 -17.56 13.57
N ASP A 494 8.73 -16.84 12.45
CA ASP A 494 9.89 -15.96 12.16
C ASP A 494 9.84 -14.71 13.05
N ARG A 495 8.66 -14.15 13.28
CA ARG A 495 8.46 -13.02 14.20
C ARG A 495 8.94 -13.34 15.61
N ALA A 496 8.56 -14.49 16.15
CA ALA A 496 8.98 -14.92 17.48
C ALA A 496 10.51 -15.02 17.59
N ARG A 497 11.19 -15.50 16.54
CA ARG A 497 12.66 -15.60 16.47
C ARG A 497 13.36 -14.23 16.32
N ALA A 498 12.67 -13.25 15.75
CA ALA A 498 13.22 -11.91 15.48
C ALA A 498 13.08 -10.94 16.66
N VAL A 499 12.18 -11.19 17.62
CA VAL A 499 11.84 -10.24 18.71
C VAL A 499 13.09 -9.79 19.47
N VAL A 500 13.94 -10.73 19.91
CA VAL A 500 15.14 -10.42 20.71
C VAL A 500 16.10 -9.50 19.96
N VAL A 501 16.30 -9.75 18.65
CA VAL A 501 17.17 -8.89 17.81
C VAL A 501 16.56 -7.52 17.64
N ALA A 502 15.24 -7.42 17.48
CA ALA A 502 14.54 -6.15 17.34
C ALA A 502 14.59 -5.32 18.64
N GLU A 503 14.41 -5.94 19.80
CA GLU A 503 14.56 -5.30 21.12
C GLU A 503 15.97 -4.78 21.34
N GLN A 504 16.98 -5.59 21.01
CA GLN A 504 18.38 -5.17 21.10
C GLN A 504 18.67 -3.96 20.22
N VAL A 505 18.21 -3.96 18.96
CA VAL A 505 18.40 -2.82 18.04
C VAL A 505 17.71 -1.57 18.58
N LEU A 506 16.50 -1.67 19.12
CA LEU A 506 15.80 -0.52 19.72
C LEU A 506 16.58 0.03 20.92
N ALA A 507 17.10 -0.83 21.80
CA ALA A 507 17.90 -0.41 22.95
C ALA A 507 19.24 0.25 22.58
N GLU A 508 19.81 -0.13 21.42
CA GLU A 508 21.06 0.48 20.91
C GLU A 508 20.82 1.83 20.19
N GLU A 509 19.66 2.05 19.62
CA GLU A 509 19.40 3.15 18.67
C GLU A 509 18.46 4.25 19.21
N LEU A 510 17.69 4.00 20.29
CA LEU A 510 16.82 4.96 20.97
C LEU A 510 17.41 5.42 22.29
#